data_4c3ec0c8b66e9059b541ffe8c04b295f
#
_entry.id   4c3ec0c8b66e9059b541ffe8c04b295f
#
_cell.length_a   1.000
_cell.length_b   1.000
_cell.length_c   1.000
_cell.angle_alpha   90.00
_cell.angle_beta   90.00
_cell.angle_gamma   90.00
#
_symmetry.space_group_name_H-M   'P 1'
#
loop_
_entity.id
_entity.type
_entity.pdbx_description
1 polymer ?
#
loop_
_entity_poly.entity_id
_entity_poly.type
_entity_poly.pdbx_seq_one_letter_code
_entity_poly.pdbx_strand_id
1 'polypeptide(L)'
;MVTQFFSRLTGTWLAYWKMPQILSEGALIAPLMKILILSRNPKLYSTAALVNAATLRGHEVRVVDYLRCYMNITSRKPRIYMDGEELVADAIIPRIAAKHTFYGNAVVRQFEMMNVFALNESVAIARSRDKLRSLQILAKRGIGLPVTGFAHHTEASRELIKMCGGAPLVIKLLEGTQGVGVVLAETTNAAESVIEAFKDLNANILVQEFIKEAEGADIRCIVIGGKVVASMKRQAAEGEFRSNLHRGGSAEKVKITADERAVAVRAAKAMGLNLAGVDLLRSNHGPVVMEVNSSPGLEGVEQSSKKDVAGMIIEFIERTAAKPSKATDK
;
A
#
# COMPACT_ATOMS: atom_id res chain seq x y z
N MET A 1 33.78 -4.88 46.03
CA MET A 1 34.75 -3.77 46.11
C MET A 1 35.26 -3.56 44.70
N VAL A 2 34.69 -2.61 43.97
CA VAL A 2 34.97 -2.40 42.55
C VAL A 2 35.30 -0.95 42.36
N THR A 3 36.50 -0.72 41.88
CA THR A 3 37.08 0.60 41.67
C THR A 3 36.62 1.18 40.34
N GLN A 4 36.00 2.36 40.40
CA GLN A 4 35.67 3.21 39.24
C GLN A 4 36.94 3.89 38.71
N PHE A 5 37.13 3.89 37.39
CA PHE A 5 38.00 4.85 36.71
C PHE A 5 37.14 5.72 35.79
N PHE A 6 37.02 7.00 36.13
CA PHE A 6 36.53 8.04 35.26
C PHE A 6 37.70 8.61 34.45
N SER A 7 37.59 8.67 33.11
CA SER A 7 38.38 9.62 32.34
C SER A 7 37.40 10.51 31.54
N ARG A 8 37.43 11.79 31.84
CA ARG A 8 36.81 12.88 31.09
C ARG A 8 37.68 13.16 29.86
N LEU A 9 37.08 13.16 28.68
CA LEU A 9 37.43 14.09 27.57
C LEU A 9 36.33 14.05 26.49
N THR A 10 35.79 15.25 26.18
CA THR A 10 35.01 15.66 25.00
C THR A 10 33.67 14.97 24.72
N GLY A 11 32.64 15.67 25.04
CA GLY A 11 31.23 15.73 24.69
C GLY A 11 30.72 15.02 23.43
N THR A 12 30.52 13.69 23.50
CA THR A 12 29.55 12.96 22.65
C THR A 12 29.16 11.69 23.43
N TRP A 13 27.89 11.60 23.79
CA TRP A 13 27.35 10.40 24.43
C TRP A 13 27.07 9.33 23.36
N LEU A 14 28.03 8.40 23.17
CA LEU A 14 27.81 7.12 22.49
C LEU A 14 27.36 6.11 23.55
N ALA A 15 26.05 5.85 23.61
CA ALA A 15 25.51 4.76 24.38
C ALA A 15 25.83 3.44 23.64
N TYR A 16 26.84 2.72 24.12
CA TYR A 16 27.08 1.33 23.71
C TYR A 16 25.96 0.44 24.28
N TRP A 17 25.00 0.08 23.43
CA TRP A 17 24.09 -1.02 23.71
C TRP A 17 24.84 -2.35 23.47
N LYS A 18 25.05 -3.12 24.55
CA LYS A 18 25.48 -4.51 24.45
C LYS A 18 24.45 -5.30 23.65
N MET A 19 24.84 -5.81 22.51
CA MET A 19 24.08 -6.85 21.78
C MET A 19 23.93 -8.09 22.66
N PRO A 20 22.74 -8.63 22.87
CA PRO A 20 22.61 -9.99 23.34
C PRO A 20 22.96 -10.94 22.19
N GLN A 21 24.09 -11.60 22.28
CA GLN A 21 24.34 -12.83 21.51
C GLN A 21 23.42 -13.92 22.05
N ILE A 22 22.30 -14.15 21.40
CA ILE A 22 21.55 -15.40 21.50
C ILE A 22 21.47 -15.94 20.08
N LEU A 23 22.52 -16.64 19.69
CA LEU A 23 22.51 -17.55 18.55
C LEU A 23 21.84 -18.84 19.05
N SER A 24 20.55 -19.02 18.75
CA SER A 24 19.93 -20.33 18.79
C SER A 24 20.45 -21.13 17.59
N GLU A 25 21.15 -22.20 17.85
CA GLU A 25 21.60 -23.17 16.84
C GLU A 25 20.41 -23.67 16.03
N GLY A 26 20.43 -23.43 14.70
CA GLY A 26 19.44 -23.94 13.75
C GLY A 26 18.68 -22.92 12.90
N ALA A 27 18.84 -21.62 13.08
CA ALA A 27 18.28 -20.64 12.16
C ALA A 27 19.15 -20.57 10.89
N LEU A 28 18.60 -20.98 9.75
CA LEU A 28 19.17 -20.67 8.43
C LEU A 28 19.38 -19.16 8.36
N ILE A 29 20.64 -18.71 8.44
CA ILE A 29 20.98 -17.30 8.24
C ILE A 29 20.61 -16.97 6.80
N ALA A 30 19.61 -16.12 6.61
CA ALA A 30 19.25 -15.64 5.29
C ALA A 30 20.47 -14.96 4.66
N PRO A 31 20.73 -15.15 3.36
CA PRO A 31 21.88 -14.54 2.70
C PRO A 31 21.79 -13.02 2.81
N LEU A 32 22.93 -12.39 3.04
CA LEU A 32 23.04 -10.94 3.04
C LEU A 32 22.60 -10.38 1.67
N MET A 33 21.64 -9.47 1.67
CA MET A 33 21.04 -8.91 0.45
C MET A 33 21.27 -7.40 0.36
N LYS A 34 21.35 -6.91 -0.87
CA LYS A 34 21.26 -5.48 -1.20
C LYS A 34 19.81 -5.12 -1.47
N ILE A 35 19.19 -4.34 -0.59
CA ILE A 35 17.78 -3.96 -0.68
C ILE A 35 17.66 -2.46 -0.97
N LEU A 36 17.01 -2.09 -2.08
CA LEU A 36 16.72 -0.70 -2.36
C LEU A 36 15.25 -0.38 -2.04
N ILE A 37 15.03 0.67 -1.24
CA ILE A 37 13.70 1.19 -0.96
C ILE A 37 13.46 2.39 -1.89
N LEU A 38 12.56 2.23 -2.86
CA LEU A 38 12.24 3.27 -3.83
C LEU A 38 11.29 4.29 -3.19
N SER A 39 11.84 5.31 -2.54
CA SER A 39 11.08 6.33 -1.80
C SER A 39 11.74 7.69 -1.96
N ARG A 40 10.92 8.75 -2.11
CA ARG A 40 11.39 10.14 -2.21
C ARG A 40 11.71 10.79 -0.87
N ASN A 41 11.25 10.20 0.22
CA ASN A 41 11.45 10.76 1.55
C ASN A 41 11.84 9.67 2.55
N PRO A 42 13.11 9.60 2.95
CA PRO A 42 13.59 8.61 3.92
C PRO A 42 13.02 8.82 5.34
N LYS A 43 12.52 10.02 5.65
CA LYS A 43 11.98 10.37 6.98
C LYS A 43 10.53 9.92 7.18
N LEU A 44 9.83 9.45 6.14
CA LEU A 44 8.49 8.89 6.30
C LEU A 44 8.56 7.65 7.20
N TYR A 45 7.64 7.55 8.16
CA TYR A 45 7.58 6.43 9.11
C TYR A 45 7.80 5.07 8.42
N SER A 46 7.00 4.76 7.41
CA SER A 46 7.08 3.46 6.73
C SER A 46 8.42 3.23 6.03
N THR A 47 9.07 4.29 5.51
CA THR A 47 10.40 4.18 4.89
C THR A 47 11.45 3.91 5.96
N ALA A 48 11.43 4.69 7.04
CA ALA A 48 12.37 4.54 8.16
C ALA A 48 12.22 3.17 8.86
N ALA A 49 10.98 2.70 9.07
CA ALA A 49 10.71 1.39 9.65
C ALA A 49 11.28 0.25 8.78
N LEU A 50 11.11 0.32 7.47
CA LEU A 50 11.67 -0.67 6.53
C LEU A 50 13.21 -0.63 6.51
N VAL A 51 13.83 0.56 6.54
CA VAL A 51 15.30 0.70 6.66
C VAL A 51 15.78 0.04 7.93
N ASN A 52 15.16 0.38 9.07
CA ASN A 52 15.54 -0.17 10.37
C ASN A 52 15.39 -1.71 10.40
N ALA A 53 14.26 -2.23 9.94
CA ALA A 53 14.00 -3.66 9.89
C ALA A 53 15.03 -4.42 9.04
N ALA A 54 15.39 -3.90 7.85
CA ALA A 54 16.40 -4.51 6.98
C ALA A 54 17.81 -4.45 7.59
N THR A 55 18.18 -3.30 8.19
CA THR A 55 19.49 -3.12 8.85
C THR A 55 19.64 -4.03 10.06
N LEU A 56 18.60 -4.16 10.91
CA LEU A 56 18.62 -5.07 12.07
C LEU A 56 18.79 -6.53 11.68
N ARG A 57 18.39 -6.91 10.47
CA ARG A 57 18.57 -8.27 9.92
C ARG A 57 19.89 -8.44 9.15
N GLY A 58 20.74 -7.40 9.14
CA GLY A 58 22.10 -7.43 8.57
C GLY A 58 22.16 -7.10 7.07
N HIS A 59 21.05 -6.74 6.41
CA HIS A 59 21.07 -6.42 5.00
C HIS A 59 21.70 -5.05 4.71
N GLU A 60 22.32 -4.92 3.53
CA GLU A 60 22.70 -3.62 2.98
C GLU A 60 21.45 -2.93 2.44
N VAL A 61 21.06 -1.78 2.99
CA VAL A 61 19.84 -1.07 2.61
C VAL A 61 20.13 0.37 2.20
N ARG A 62 19.52 0.80 1.09
CA ARG A 62 19.60 2.18 0.60
C ARG A 62 18.24 2.69 0.19
N VAL A 63 17.93 3.94 0.57
CA VAL A 63 16.74 4.65 0.06
C VAL A 63 17.11 5.38 -1.22
N VAL A 64 16.33 5.14 -2.26
CA VAL A 64 16.57 5.69 -3.61
C VAL A 64 15.38 6.55 -4.02
N ASP A 65 15.64 7.82 -4.35
CA ASP A 65 14.61 8.67 -4.97
C ASP A 65 14.41 8.23 -6.42
N TYR A 66 13.34 7.51 -6.67
CA TYR A 66 13.01 6.97 -7.99
C TYR A 66 12.83 8.03 -9.08
N LEU A 67 12.59 9.31 -8.74
CA LEU A 67 12.52 10.39 -9.72
C LEU A 67 13.90 10.88 -10.18
N ARG A 68 14.96 10.54 -9.44
CA ARG A 68 16.36 10.83 -9.83
C ARG A 68 17.00 9.70 -10.62
N CYS A 69 16.32 8.54 -10.70
CA CYS A 69 16.81 7.43 -11.50
C CYS A 69 16.69 7.73 -12.99
N TYR A 70 17.64 7.27 -13.77
CA TYR A 70 17.56 7.23 -15.24
C TYR A 70 17.99 5.84 -15.73
N MET A 71 17.44 5.44 -16.87
CA MET A 71 17.50 4.06 -17.34
C MET A 71 18.24 3.98 -18.68
N ASN A 72 19.13 3.01 -18.79
CA ASN A 72 19.68 2.60 -20.08
C ASN A 72 18.87 1.40 -20.60
N ILE A 73 18.09 1.62 -21.67
CA ILE A 73 17.23 0.59 -22.27
C ILE A 73 17.98 0.04 -23.49
N THR A 74 18.89 -0.88 -23.25
CA THR A 74 19.66 -1.57 -24.28
C THR A 74 19.34 -3.05 -24.34
N SER A 75 19.43 -3.65 -25.51
CA SER A 75 19.21 -5.09 -25.72
C SER A 75 20.13 -5.91 -24.82
N ARG A 76 19.56 -6.84 -24.05
CA ARG A 76 20.25 -7.84 -23.20
C ARG A 76 21.00 -7.29 -21.98
N LYS A 77 21.17 -5.97 -21.80
CA LYS A 77 21.87 -5.35 -20.68
C LYS A 77 21.15 -4.10 -20.18
N PRO A 78 19.89 -4.22 -19.71
CA PRO A 78 19.20 -3.10 -19.11
C PRO A 78 19.94 -2.66 -17.84
N ARG A 79 20.07 -1.35 -17.62
CA ARG A 79 20.73 -0.77 -16.45
C ARG A 79 19.93 0.41 -15.94
N ILE A 80 20.17 0.75 -14.68
CA ILE A 80 19.56 1.90 -14.02
C ILE A 80 20.63 2.63 -13.22
N TYR A 81 20.55 3.95 -13.22
CA TYR A 81 21.52 4.83 -12.60
C TYR A 81 20.83 5.88 -11.74
N MET A 82 21.55 6.37 -10.73
CA MET A 82 21.23 7.58 -9.99
C MET A 82 22.52 8.31 -9.70
N ASP A 83 22.59 9.62 -10.01
CA ASP A 83 23.75 10.46 -9.77
C ASP A 83 25.07 9.93 -10.37
N GLY A 84 25.00 9.28 -11.54
CA GLY A 84 26.17 8.70 -12.22
C GLY A 84 26.55 7.29 -11.75
N GLU A 85 25.96 6.80 -10.68
CA GLU A 85 26.20 5.47 -10.10
C GLU A 85 25.20 4.44 -10.63
N GLU A 86 25.67 3.26 -11.04
CA GLU A 86 24.81 2.14 -11.41
C GLU A 86 24.17 1.54 -10.14
N LEU A 87 22.86 1.37 -10.14
CA LEU A 87 22.13 0.79 -9.04
C LEU A 87 22.05 -0.74 -9.19
N VAL A 88 22.66 -1.45 -8.23
CA VAL A 88 22.65 -2.92 -8.15
C VAL A 88 21.89 -3.34 -6.89
N ALA A 89 20.97 -4.28 -7.02
CA ALA A 89 20.18 -4.79 -5.90
C ALA A 89 19.78 -6.24 -6.10
N ASP A 90 19.54 -6.94 -5.00
CA ASP A 90 18.90 -8.26 -4.97
C ASP A 90 17.37 -8.12 -4.88
N ALA A 91 16.90 -7.08 -4.20
CA ALA A 91 15.49 -6.80 -4.04
C ALA A 91 15.19 -5.29 -4.00
N ILE A 92 13.99 -4.93 -4.46
CA ILE A 92 13.46 -3.56 -4.34
C ILE A 92 12.13 -3.54 -3.59
N ILE A 93 11.92 -2.49 -2.80
CA ILE A 93 10.66 -2.20 -2.09
C ILE A 93 10.06 -0.92 -2.69
N PRO A 94 9.07 -1.02 -3.58
CA PRO A 94 8.42 0.14 -4.17
C PRO A 94 7.55 0.88 -3.14
N ARG A 95 7.89 2.15 -2.87
CA ARG A 95 7.08 3.11 -2.08
C ARG A 95 6.69 4.30 -2.96
N ILE A 96 6.08 3.97 -4.11
CA ILE A 96 5.76 4.95 -5.15
C ILE A 96 4.53 5.77 -4.74
N ALA A 97 4.66 7.10 -4.78
CA ALA A 97 3.53 8.00 -4.56
C ALA A 97 2.57 7.98 -5.75
N ALA A 98 1.25 8.10 -5.48
CA ALA A 98 0.22 7.99 -6.51
C ALA A 98 0.43 8.93 -7.71
N LYS A 99 0.77 10.20 -7.45
CA LYS A 99 1.04 11.21 -8.49
C LYS A 99 2.26 10.92 -9.39
N HIS A 100 3.09 9.95 -9.01
CA HIS A 100 4.30 9.57 -9.74
C HIS A 100 4.23 8.11 -10.23
N THR A 101 3.03 7.55 -10.33
CA THR A 101 2.85 6.13 -10.70
C THR A 101 3.48 5.78 -12.03
N PHE A 102 3.36 6.63 -13.04
CA PHE A 102 3.93 6.36 -14.38
C PHE A 102 5.44 6.13 -14.31
N TYR A 103 6.18 7.12 -13.81
CA TYR A 103 7.64 7.05 -13.77
C TYR A 103 8.14 6.04 -12.74
N GLY A 104 7.53 6.01 -11.56
CA GLY A 104 7.88 5.05 -10.52
C GLY A 104 7.71 3.60 -10.99
N ASN A 105 6.65 3.29 -11.72
CA ASN A 105 6.46 1.97 -12.31
C ASN A 105 7.45 1.67 -13.44
N ALA A 106 7.89 2.67 -14.21
CA ALA A 106 8.94 2.47 -15.20
C ALA A 106 10.25 2.07 -14.52
N VAL A 107 10.61 2.72 -13.39
CA VAL A 107 11.78 2.35 -12.59
C VAL A 107 11.66 0.92 -12.03
N VAL A 108 10.49 0.55 -11.45
CA VAL A 108 10.26 -0.82 -10.96
C VAL A 108 10.43 -1.83 -12.09
N ARG A 109 9.82 -1.58 -13.25
CA ARG A 109 9.91 -2.45 -14.43
C ARG A 109 11.33 -2.60 -14.94
N GLN A 110 12.13 -1.55 -14.88
CA GLN A 110 13.55 -1.63 -15.26
C GLN A 110 14.32 -2.60 -14.34
N PHE A 111 14.08 -2.55 -13.02
CA PHE A 111 14.65 -3.53 -12.10
C PHE A 111 14.15 -4.95 -12.38
N GLU A 112 12.88 -5.13 -12.71
CA GLU A 112 12.32 -6.43 -13.11
C GLU A 112 13.05 -7.00 -14.36
N MET A 113 13.35 -6.13 -15.35
CA MET A 113 14.12 -6.53 -16.54
C MET A 113 15.58 -6.88 -16.22
N MET A 114 16.10 -6.43 -15.10
CA MET A 114 17.42 -6.78 -14.57
C MET A 114 17.36 -8.03 -13.67
N ASN A 115 16.22 -8.73 -13.59
CA ASN A 115 15.97 -9.89 -12.71
C ASN A 115 16.08 -9.57 -11.21
N VAL A 116 15.91 -8.33 -10.81
CA VAL A 116 15.85 -7.91 -9.41
C VAL A 116 14.46 -8.23 -8.85
N PHE A 117 14.40 -8.85 -7.67
CA PHE A 117 13.13 -9.14 -7.02
C PHE A 117 12.40 -7.83 -6.64
N ALA A 118 11.19 -7.63 -7.14
CA ALA A 118 10.32 -6.52 -6.72
C ALA A 118 9.28 -7.05 -5.72
N LEU A 119 9.22 -6.45 -4.52
CA LEU A 119 8.21 -6.82 -3.51
C LEU A 119 6.80 -6.78 -4.10
N ASN A 120 6.51 -5.74 -4.87
CA ASN A 120 5.32 -5.65 -5.72
C ASN A 120 5.78 -5.33 -7.15
N GLU A 121 5.31 -6.11 -8.08
CA GLU A 121 5.60 -5.92 -9.51
C GLU A 121 4.93 -4.67 -10.07
N SER A 122 5.55 -4.08 -11.09
CA SER A 122 5.05 -2.86 -11.76
C SER A 122 3.63 -3.02 -12.29
N VAL A 123 3.30 -4.19 -12.84
CA VAL A 123 1.96 -4.50 -13.34
C VAL A 123 0.92 -4.56 -12.22
N ALA A 124 1.28 -5.15 -11.08
CA ALA A 124 0.41 -5.23 -9.90
C ALA A 124 0.16 -3.84 -9.29
N ILE A 125 1.21 -3.01 -9.20
CA ILE A 125 1.10 -1.62 -8.77
C ILE A 125 0.18 -0.84 -9.73
N ALA A 126 0.36 -0.97 -11.03
CA ALA A 126 -0.49 -0.28 -12.03
C ALA A 126 -1.97 -0.69 -11.90
N ARG A 127 -2.26 -1.98 -11.72
CA ARG A 127 -3.63 -2.49 -11.53
C ARG A 127 -4.30 -1.89 -10.29
N SER A 128 -3.59 -1.81 -9.18
CA SER A 128 -4.13 -1.30 -7.93
C SER A 128 -4.28 0.23 -7.91
N ARG A 129 -3.51 0.94 -8.72
CA ARG A 129 -3.57 2.41 -8.84
C ARG A 129 -4.70 2.90 -9.73
N ASP A 130 -5.08 2.12 -10.71
CA ASP A 130 -6.24 2.39 -11.55
C ASP A 130 -7.50 1.90 -10.84
N LYS A 131 -8.24 2.85 -10.24
CA LYS A 131 -9.43 2.55 -9.43
C LYS A 131 -10.50 1.78 -10.21
N LEU A 132 -10.76 2.17 -11.46
CA LEU A 132 -11.77 1.52 -12.27
C LEU A 132 -11.35 0.09 -12.62
N ARG A 133 -10.13 -0.07 -13.10
CA ARG A 133 -9.56 -1.39 -13.41
C ARG A 133 -9.51 -2.29 -12.19
N SER A 134 -9.14 -1.75 -11.03
CA SER A 134 -9.14 -2.48 -9.75
C SER A 134 -10.52 -3.05 -9.45
N LEU A 135 -11.57 -2.22 -9.49
CA LEU A 135 -12.96 -2.63 -9.27
C LEU A 135 -13.41 -3.69 -10.27
N GLN A 136 -13.11 -3.51 -11.57
CA GLN A 136 -13.45 -4.50 -12.62
C GLN A 136 -12.77 -5.85 -12.37
N ILE A 137 -11.49 -5.86 -11.96
CA ILE A 137 -10.77 -7.10 -11.65
C ILE A 137 -11.39 -7.79 -10.43
N LEU A 138 -11.68 -7.04 -9.36
CA LEU A 138 -12.29 -7.56 -8.15
C LEU A 138 -13.69 -8.14 -8.41
N ALA A 139 -14.53 -7.41 -9.17
CA ALA A 139 -15.85 -7.85 -9.59
C ALA A 139 -15.79 -9.16 -10.40
N LYS A 140 -14.88 -9.23 -11.39
CA LYS A 140 -14.67 -10.46 -12.18
C LYS A 140 -14.27 -11.67 -11.33
N ARG A 141 -13.64 -11.45 -10.17
CA ARG A 141 -13.22 -12.50 -9.22
C ARG A 141 -14.30 -12.83 -8.19
N GLY A 142 -15.50 -12.25 -8.29
CA GLY A 142 -16.60 -12.46 -7.33
C GLY A 142 -16.23 -11.98 -5.91
N ILE A 143 -15.49 -10.89 -5.82
CA ILE A 143 -15.14 -10.25 -4.54
C ILE A 143 -16.19 -9.18 -4.27
N GLY A 144 -16.77 -9.18 -3.06
CA GLY A 144 -17.77 -8.19 -2.66
C GLY A 144 -17.27 -6.76 -2.80
N LEU A 145 -18.06 -5.92 -3.43
CA LEU A 145 -17.81 -4.49 -3.66
C LEU A 145 -19.08 -3.71 -3.34
N PRO A 146 -19.00 -2.45 -2.89
CA PRO A 146 -20.13 -1.56 -2.97
C PRO A 146 -20.59 -1.43 -4.42
N VAL A 147 -21.89 -1.40 -4.69
CA VAL A 147 -22.41 -1.23 -6.05
C VAL A 147 -21.81 0.04 -6.63
N THR A 148 -21.17 -0.09 -7.78
CA THR A 148 -20.39 0.99 -8.39
C THR A 148 -20.77 1.17 -9.84
N GLY A 149 -21.11 2.41 -10.21
CA GLY A 149 -21.39 2.82 -11.55
C GLY A 149 -20.32 3.79 -12.08
N PHE A 150 -20.07 3.70 -13.39
CA PHE A 150 -19.18 4.60 -14.12
C PHE A 150 -19.82 4.96 -15.45
N ALA A 151 -19.85 6.24 -15.78
CA ALA A 151 -20.31 6.73 -17.07
C ALA A 151 -19.46 7.93 -17.51
N HIS A 152 -19.22 8.02 -18.82
CA HIS A 152 -18.52 9.17 -19.41
C HIS A 152 -19.50 10.33 -19.71
N HIS A 153 -20.75 10.00 -20.11
CA HIS A 153 -21.78 11.00 -20.37
C HIS A 153 -22.76 11.11 -19.22
N THR A 154 -23.14 12.32 -18.88
CA THR A 154 -24.00 12.62 -17.72
C THR A 154 -25.49 12.59 -18.04
N GLU A 155 -25.89 12.46 -19.32
CA GLU A 155 -27.29 12.21 -19.69
C GLU A 155 -27.83 10.95 -18.98
N ALA A 156 -26.95 10.01 -18.61
CA ALA A 156 -27.26 8.83 -17.83
C ALA A 156 -27.10 9.01 -16.31
N SER A 157 -27.01 10.24 -15.78
CA SER A 157 -26.77 10.49 -14.34
C SER A 157 -27.83 9.87 -13.45
N ARG A 158 -29.11 9.99 -13.83
CA ARG A 158 -30.24 9.43 -13.07
C ARG A 158 -30.25 7.90 -13.10
N GLU A 159 -29.99 7.31 -14.25
CA GLU A 159 -29.87 5.86 -14.41
C GLU A 159 -28.69 5.33 -13.58
N LEU A 160 -27.57 6.04 -13.60
CA LEU A 160 -26.38 5.71 -12.81
C LEU A 160 -26.67 5.75 -11.30
N ILE A 161 -27.32 6.81 -10.82
CA ILE A 161 -27.78 6.95 -9.43
C ILE A 161 -28.73 5.80 -9.06
N LYS A 162 -29.71 5.51 -9.90
CA LYS A 162 -30.67 4.42 -9.69
C LYS A 162 -29.99 3.05 -9.67
N MET A 163 -29.03 2.82 -10.56
CA MET A 163 -28.25 1.59 -10.63
C MET A 163 -27.42 1.35 -9.35
N CYS A 164 -26.94 2.41 -8.72
CA CYS A 164 -26.21 2.33 -7.45
C CYS A 164 -27.13 2.29 -6.21
N GLY A 165 -28.45 2.11 -6.38
CA GLY A 165 -29.38 1.96 -5.27
C GLY A 165 -30.04 3.27 -4.78
N GLY A 166 -29.78 4.42 -5.44
CA GLY A 166 -30.27 5.71 -5.00
C GLY A 166 -29.42 6.35 -3.90
N ALA A 167 -29.77 7.60 -3.53
CA ALA A 167 -29.05 8.29 -2.47
C ALA A 167 -29.35 7.71 -1.07
N PRO A 168 -28.41 7.80 -0.11
CA PRO A 168 -27.13 8.47 -0.21
C PRO A 168 -26.08 7.69 -1.01
N LEU A 169 -25.21 8.42 -1.73
CA LEU A 169 -24.18 7.88 -2.61
C LEU A 169 -22.82 8.54 -2.36
N VAL A 170 -21.75 7.79 -2.63
CA VAL A 170 -20.40 8.35 -2.63
C VAL A 170 -19.94 8.58 -4.06
N ILE A 171 -19.65 9.83 -4.41
CA ILE A 171 -19.13 10.22 -5.71
C ILE A 171 -17.64 10.46 -5.57
N LYS A 172 -16.83 9.81 -6.40
CA LYS A 172 -15.36 9.81 -6.30
C LYS A 172 -14.73 10.21 -7.62
N LEU A 173 -13.77 11.14 -7.58
CA LEU A 173 -12.87 11.38 -8.70
C LEU A 173 -11.95 10.16 -8.89
N LEU A 174 -11.76 9.71 -10.13
CA LEU A 174 -10.82 8.62 -10.44
C LEU A 174 -9.38 8.99 -10.08
N GLU A 175 -8.99 10.23 -10.32
CA GLU A 175 -7.63 10.73 -10.12
C GLU A 175 -7.36 11.26 -8.70
N GLY A 176 -8.37 11.30 -7.81
CA GLY A 176 -8.23 11.75 -6.42
C GLY A 176 -7.48 10.76 -5.53
N THR A 177 -6.73 11.27 -4.55
CA THR A 177 -6.03 10.47 -3.53
C THR A 177 -6.34 10.99 -2.12
N GLN A 178 -6.20 10.14 -1.09
CA GLN A 178 -6.36 10.50 0.32
C GLN A 178 -7.72 11.16 0.67
N GLY A 179 -8.78 10.75 -0.03
CA GLY A 179 -10.12 11.30 0.18
C GLY A 179 -10.35 12.68 -0.43
N VAL A 180 -9.42 13.19 -1.25
CA VAL A 180 -9.65 14.38 -2.09
C VAL A 180 -10.51 13.97 -3.28
N GLY A 181 -11.55 14.80 -3.59
CA GLY A 181 -12.50 14.47 -4.65
C GLY A 181 -13.44 13.32 -4.31
N VAL A 182 -13.75 13.12 -3.03
CA VAL A 182 -14.77 12.17 -2.54
C VAL A 182 -15.88 12.96 -1.85
N VAL A 183 -17.10 12.85 -2.35
CA VAL A 183 -18.29 13.57 -1.88
C VAL A 183 -19.36 12.58 -1.49
N LEU A 184 -19.97 12.75 -0.32
CA LEU A 184 -21.22 12.09 0.05
C LEU A 184 -22.40 12.94 -0.42
N ALA A 185 -23.22 12.40 -1.29
CA ALA A 185 -24.45 13.02 -1.75
C ALA A 185 -25.63 12.35 -1.04
N GLU A 186 -26.24 13.07 -0.10
CA GLU A 186 -27.30 12.53 0.76
C GLU A 186 -28.66 12.45 0.05
N THR A 187 -28.84 13.23 -1.02
CA THR A 187 -30.07 13.24 -1.82
C THR A 187 -29.76 13.04 -3.30
N THR A 188 -30.76 12.61 -4.07
CA THR A 188 -30.64 12.46 -5.53
C THR A 188 -30.29 13.79 -6.21
N ASN A 189 -30.93 14.89 -5.82
CA ASN A 189 -30.63 16.21 -6.38
C ASN A 189 -29.19 16.65 -6.09
N ALA A 190 -28.69 16.39 -4.87
CA ALA A 190 -27.28 16.66 -4.55
C ALA A 190 -26.34 15.80 -5.39
N ALA A 191 -26.67 14.52 -5.60
CA ALA A 191 -25.87 13.63 -6.46
C ALA A 191 -25.83 14.11 -7.91
N GLU A 192 -26.97 14.51 -8.49
CA GLU A 192 -27.06 15.07 -9.84
C GLU A 192 -26.18 16.32 -9.96
N SER A 193 -26.35 17.29 -9.04
CA SER A 193 -25.57 18.53 -9.04
C SER A 193 -24.06 18.31 -8.96
N VAL A 194 -23.60 17.34 -8.13
CA VAL A 194 -22.18 17.01 -8.02
C VAL A 194 -21.66 16.33 -9.29
N ILE A 195 -22.45 15.43 -9.90
CA ILE A 195 -22.09 14.77 -11.16
C ILE A 195 -21.95 15.80 -12.28
N GLU A 196 -22.90 16.74 -12.39
CA GLU A 196 -22.87 17.83 -13.37
C GLU A 196 -21.64 18.73 -13.19
N ALA A 197 -21.37 19.16 -11.96
CA ALA A 197 -20.21 19.99 -11.65
C ALA A 197 -18.88 19.32 -12.02
N PHE A 198 -18.73 18.03 -11.78
CA PHE A 198 -17.52 17.29 -12.17
C PHE A 198 -17.42 17.06 -13.69
N LYS A 199 -18.56 16.96 -14.38
CA LYS A 199 -18.60 16.88 -15.83
C LYS A 199 -18.04 18.15 -16.47
N ASP A 200 -18.48 19.32 -16.00
CA ASP A 200 -18.02 20.60 -16.54
C ASP A 200 -16.50 20.78 -16.40
N LEU A 201 -15.89 20.06 -15.44
CA LEU A 201 -14.45 19.96 -15.24
C LEU A 201 -13.79 18.86 -16.07
N ASN A 202 -14.51 18.15 -16.98
CA ASN A 202 -14.04 16.97 -17.72
C ASN A 202 -13.43 15.87 -16.82
N ALA A 203 -13.93 15.74 -15.58
CA ALA A 203 -13.39 14.79 -14.62
C ALA A 203 -14.09 13.43 -14.74
N ASN A 204 -13.30 12.36 -14.76
CA ASN A 204 -13.82 11.00 -14.67
C ASN A 204 -14.26 10.69 -13.24
N ILE A 205 -15.50 10.24 -13.07
CA ILE A 205 -16.10 9.97 -11.76
C ILE A 205 -16.59 8.53 -11.62
N LEU A 206 -16.58 8.05 -10.40
CA LEU A 206 -17.30 6.85 -9.96
C LEU A 206 -18.46 7.28 -9.08
N VAL A 207 -19.62 6.69 -9.28
CA VAL A 207 -20.77 6.75 -8.37
C VAL A 207 -20.84 5.42 -7.63
N GLN A 208 -20.92 5.44 -6.32
CA GLN A 208 -20.83 4.23 -5.51
C GLN A 208 -21.86 4.26 -4.39
N GLU A 209 -22.44 3.09 -4.11
CA GLU A 209 -23.28 2.85 -2.95
C GLU A 209 -22.59 3.33 -1.66
N PHE A 210 -23.35 4.02 -0.81
CA PHE A 210 -22.88 4.36 0.53
C PHE A 210 -23.26 3.25 1.52
N ILE A 211 -22.26 2.62 2.10
CA ILE A 211 -22.44 1.54 3.08
C ILE A 211 -22.72 2.19 4.44
N LYS A 212 -24.00 2.39 4.76
CA LYS A 212 -24.45 3.05 6.00
C LYS A 212 -24.01 2.28 7.24
N GLU A 213 -24.04 0.95 7.16
CA GLU A 213 -23.74 0.03 8.26
C GLU A 213 -22.28 0.07 8.70
N ALA A 214 -21.42 0.66 7.86
CA ALA A 214 -20.03 0.89 8.22
C ALA A 214 -19.86 2.07 9.20
N GLU A 215 -20.86 2.96 9.37
CA GLU A 215 -20.89 4.05 10.33
C GLU A 215 -19.61 4.93 10.31
N GLY A 216 -19.11 5.22 9.10
CA GLY A 216 -17.85 5.97 8.92
C GLY A 216 -16.58 5.21 9.34
N ALA A 217 -16.68 3.89 9.53
CA ALA A 217 -15.54 3.03 9.83
C ALA A 217 -15.12 2.20 8.63
N ASP A 218 -13.84 1.89 8.54
CA ASP A 218 -13.32 0.84 7.66
C ASP A 218 -12.30 -0.04 8.39
N ILE A 219 -12.03 -1.20 7.80
CA ILE A 219 -11.03 -2.15 8.29
C ILE A 219 -9.90 -2.21 7.28
N ARG A 220 -8.71 -1.78 7.67
CA ARG A 220 -7.49 -1.99 6.89
C ARG A 220 -6.81 -3.28 7.28
N CYS A 221 -6.71 -4.20 6.32
CA CYS A 221 -5.94 -5.43 6.44
C CYS A 221 -4.61 -5.30 5.70
N ILE A 222 -3.49 -5.57 6.38
CA ILE A 222 -2.19 -5.70 5.71
C ILE A 222 -1.99 -7.16 5.33
N VAL A 223 -1.85 -7.39 4.03
CA VAL A 223 -1.59 -8.71 3.45
C VAL A 223 -0.13 -8.77 3.00
N ILE A 224 0.60 -9.80 3.43
CA ILE A 224 1.97 -10.09 3.00
C ILE A 224 2.03 -11.55 2.55
N GLY A 225 2.47 -11.81 1.32
CA GLY A 225 2.63 -13.16 0.80
C GLY A 225 1.36 -14.02 0.90
N GLY A 226 0.19 -13.40 0.69
CA GLY A 226 -1.11 -14.07 0.74
C GLY A 226 -1.64 -14.34 2.16
N LYS A 227 -1.10 -13.70 3.20
CA LYS A 227 -1.58 -13.81 4.59
C LYS A 227 -1.88 -12.44 5.17
N VAL A 228 -3.02 -12.28 5.86
CA VAL A 228 -3.26 -11.07 6.66
C VAL A 228 -2.41 -11.14 7.91
N VAL A 229 -1.41 -10.24 8.00
CA VAL A 229 -0.45 -10.19 9.12
C VAL A 229 -0.89 -9.22 10.22
N ALA A 230 -1.56 -8.14 9.85
CA ALA A 230 -2.07 -7.13 10.79
C ALA A 230 -3.38 -6.54 10.26
N SER A 231 -4.21 -6.00 11.17
CA SER A 231 -5.44 -5.29 10.84
C SER A 231 -5.71 -4.19 11.85
N MET A 232 -6.35 -3.11 11.38
CA MET A 232 -6.83 -2.02 12.22
C MET A 232 -8.21 -1.58 11.74
N LYS A 233 -9.07 -1.13 12.64
CA LYS A 233 -10.26 -0.36 12.33
C LYS A 233 -9.86 1.12 12.31
N ARG A 234 -10.26 1.84 11.28
CA ARG A 234 -10.17 3.28 11.23
C ARG A 234 -11.58 3.84 11.40
N GLN A 235 -11.71 4.84 12.22
CA GLN A 235 -12.99 5.52 12.48
C GLN A 235 -12.86 6.98 12.05
N ALA A 236 -13.83 7.45 11.28
CA ALA A 236 -13.93 8.85 10.92
C ALA A 236 -14.15 9.74 12.15
N ALA A 237 -13.69 10.99 12.10
CA ALA A 237 -14.04 12.00 13.10
C ALA A 237 -15.53 12.29 13.06
N GLU A 238 -16.07 12.84 14.15
CA GLU A 238 -17.48 13.25 14.23
C GLU A 238 -17.84 14.20 13.08
N GLY A 239 -18.95 13.94 12.38
CA GLY A 239 -19.40 14.70 11.22
C GLY A 239 -18.66 14.41 9.90
N GLU A 240 -17.67 13.52 9.91
CA GLU A 240 -16.95 13.07 8.72
C GLU A 240 -17.30 11.60 8.41
N PHE A 241 -17.47 11.25 7.14
CA PHE A 241 -17.74 9.89 6.71
C PHE A 241 -16.48 9.14 6.23
N ARG A 242 -15.38 9.85 5.98
CA ARG A 242 -14.11 9.30 5.52
C ARG A 242 -13.21 8.95 6.70
N SER A 243 -12.87 7.71 6.86
CA SER A 243 -12.06 7.15 7.96
C SER A 243 -10.54 7.42 7.86
N ASN A 244 -10.10 8.30 6.96
CA ASN A 244 -8.70 8.61 6.74
C ASN A 244 -8.04 9.24 7.98
N LEU A 245 -6.96 8.66 8.50
CA LEU A 245 -6.24 9.18 9.68
C LEU A 245 -5.74 10.61 9.51
N HIS A 246 -5.35 11.00 8.29
CA HIS A 246 -4.93 12.38 7.97
C HIS A 246 -6.07 13.42 8.06
N ARG A 247 -7.31 12.98 8.21
CA ARG A 247 -8.50 13.83 8.39
C ARG A 247 -9.01 13.82 9.84
N GLY A 248 -8.16 13.47 10.79
CA GLY A 248 -8.55 13.40 12.20
C GLY A 248 -9.22 12.10 12.62
N GLY A 249 -9.27 11.10 11.73
CA GLY A 249 -9.74 9.77 12.08
C GLY A 249 -8.83 9.08 13.11
N SER A 250 -9.38 8.14 13.85
CA SER A 250 -8.66 7.29 14.81
C SER A 250 -8.38 5.90 14.25
N ALA A 251 -7.40 5.21 14.84
CA ALA A 251 -7.09 3.82 14.52
C ALA A 251 -7.07 2.99 15.80
N GLU A 252 -7.75 1.85 15.76
CA GLU A 252 -7.78 0.91 16.88
C GLU A 252 -7.54 -0.52 16.40
N LYS A 253 -7.08 -1.38 17.31
CA LYS A 253 -6.93 -2.80 17.04
C LYS A 253 -8.31 -3.43 16.81
N VAL A 254 -8.43 -4.26 15.77
CA VAL A 254 -9.65 -4.98 15.45
C VAL A 254 -9.40 -6.48 15.28
N LYS A 255 -10.33 -7.29 15.75
CA LYS A 255 -10.42 -8.71 15.41
C LYS A 255 -11.26 -8.85 14.15
N ILE A 256 -10.62 -9.32 13.08
CA ILE A 256 -11.31 -9.58 11.81
C ILE A 256 -11.92 -10.98 11.78
N THR A 257 -13.04 -11.11 11.07
CA THR A 257 -13.70 -12.40 10.84
C THR A 257 -12.93 -13.27 9.85
N ALA A 258 -13.32 -14.54 9.71
CA ALA A 258 -12.77 -15.45 8.71
C ALA A 258 -13.05 -14.94 7.28
N ASP A 259 -14.26 -14.41 7.05
CA ASP A 259 -14.69 -13.88 5.74
C ASP A 259 -13.92 -12.59 5.38
N GLU A 260 -13.76 -11.65 6.32
CA GLU A 260 -12.93 -10.45 6.11
C GLU A 260 -11.49 -10.83 5.75
N ARG A 261 -10.92 -11.81 6.44
CA ARG A 261 -9.58 -12.34 6.13
C ARG A 261 -9.52 -12.96 4.74
N ALA A 262 -10.48 -13.79 4.38
CA ALA A 262 -10.55 -14.46 3.09
C ALA A 262 -10.71 -13.44 1.94
N VAL A 263 -11.59 -12.45 2.11
CA VAL A 263 -11.80 -11.38 1.13
C VAL A 263 -10.54 -10.55 0.94
N ALA A 264 -9.86 -10.13 2.03
CA ALA A 264 -8.62 -9.36 1.95
C ALA A 264 -7.52 -10.11 1.18
N VAL A 265 -7.33 -11.40 1.47
CA VAL A 265 -6.34 -12.25 0.78
C VAL A 265 -6.69 -12.41 -0.69
N ARG A 266 -7.97 -12.70 -1.02
CA ARG A 266 -8.43 -12.83 -2.41
C ARG A 266 -8.25 -11.52 -3.19
N ALA A 267 -8.51 -10.38 -2.57
CA ALA A 267 -8.35 -9.06 -3.19
C ALA A 267 -6.87 -8.76 -3.51
N ALA A 268 -5.96 -8.96 -2.55
CA ALA A 268 -4.52 -8.81 -2.78
C ALA A 268 -4.01 -9.72 -3.90
N LYS A 269 -4.44 -11.00 -3.91
CA LYS A 269 -4.09 -11.98 -4.94
C LYS A 269 -4.65 -11.60 -6.31
N ALA A 270 -5.88 -11.08 -6.38
CA ALA A 270 -6.51 -10.65 -7.64
C ALA A 270 -5.73 -9.50 -8.29
N MET A 271 -5.15 -8.59 -7.49
CA MET A 271 -4.26 -7.53 -7.98
C MET A 271 -2.85 -8.02 -8.34
N GLY A 272 -2.42 -9.18 -7.83
CA GLY A 272 -1.05 -9.69 -7.97
C GLY A 272 -0.08 -9.06 -6.98
N LEU A 273 -0.56 -8.56 -5.83
CA LEU A 273 0.26 -7.88 -4.84
C LEU A 273 0.77 -8.86 -3.76
N ASN A 274 2.08 -8.83 -3.52
CA ASN A 274 2.71 -9.52 -2.39
C ASN A 274 2.53 -8.73 -1.09
N LEU A 275 2.60 -7.40 -1.16
CA LEU A 275 2.26 -6.48 -0.07
C LEU A 275 1.04 -5.67 -0.49
N ALA A 276 -0.04 -5.75 0.28
CA ALA A 276 -1.24 -4.96 0.04
C ALA A 276 -1.83 -4.42 1.35
N GLY A 277 -2.36 -3.20 1.28
CA GLY A 277 -3.34 -2.68 2.24
C GLY A 277 -4.73 -2.81 1.62
N VAL A 278 -5.55 -3.70 2.15
CA VAL A 278 -6.92 -3.90 1.68
C VAL A 278 -7.87 -3.23 2.65
N ASP A 279 -8.66 -2.30 2.14
CA ASP A 279 -9.65 -1.55 2.92
C ASP A 279 -11.04 -2.16 2.69
N LEU A 280 -11.66 -2.59 3.79
CA LEU A 280 -12.95 -3.28 3.79
C LEU A 280 -14.00 -2.45 4.53
N LEU A 281 -15.24 -2.48 4.05
CA LEU A 281 -16.41 -2.03 4.78
C LEU A 281 -17.24 -3.23 5.21
N ARG A 282 -17.81 -3.15 6.41
CA ARG A 282 -18.82 -4.10 6.90
C ARG A 282 -20.17 -3.68 6.36
N SER A 283 -20.79 -4.53 5.56
CA SER A 283 -22.12 -4.30 5.03
C SER A 283 -23.09 -5.40 5.47
N ASN A 284 -24.39 -5.18 5.29
CA ASN A 284 -25.44 -6.18 5.60
C ASN A 284 -25.36 -7.45 4.75
N HIS A 285 -24.60 -7.40 3.64
CA HIS A 285 -24.41 -8.55 2.74
C HIS A 285 -22.97 -9.10 2.76
N GLY A 286 -22.23 -8.81 3.84
CA GLY A 286 -20.87 -9.29 4.06
C GLY A 286 -19.80 -8.23 3.85
N PRO A 287 -18.51 -8.58 3.98
CA PRO A 287 -17.42 -7.64 3.80
C PRO A 287 -17.26 -7.24 2.33
N VAL A 288 -17.21 -5.93 2.06
CA VAL A 288 -16.99 -5.38 0.72
C VAL A 288 -15.66 -4.64 0.66
N VAL A 289 -14.93 -4.79 -0.46
CA VAL A 289 -13.65 -4.13 -0.67
C VAL A 289 -13.87 -2.72 -1.18
N MET A 290 -13.37 -1.73 -0.47
CA MET A 290 -13.38 -0.33 -0.89
C MET A 290 -12.20 -0.01 -1.82
N GLU A 291 -10.99 -0.44 -1.45
CA GLU A 291 -9.78 -0.27 -2.26
C GLU A 291 -8.66 -1.24 -1.87
N VAL A 292 -7.70 -1.41 -2.79
CA VAL A 292 -6.48 -2.21 -2.58
C VAL A 292 -5.26 -1.35 -2.86
N ASN A 293 -4.45 -1.11 -1.84
CA ASN A 293 -3.28 -0.23 -1.87
C ASN A 293 -1.98 -1.01 -2.01
N SER A 294 -1.17 -0.73 -3.04
CA SER A 294 0.14 -1.35 -3.26
C SER A 294 1.27 -0.81 -2.37
N SER A 295 1.07 0.33 -1.72
CA SER A 295 2.06 0.96 -0.84
C SER A 295 1.39 1.45 0.44
N PRO A 296 0.84 0.54 1.29
CA PRO A 296 0.12 0.94 2.49
C PRO A 296 1.04 1.65 3.49
N GLY A 297 0.49 2.64 4.23
CA GLY A 297 1.16 3.21 5.39
C GLY A 297 1.25 2.17 6.51
N LEU A 298 2.39 2.08 7.18
CA LEU A 298 2.62 1.10 8.25
C LEU A 298 2.34 1.67 9.64
N GLU A 299 2.48 2.99 9.83
CA GLU A 299 2.41 3.64 11.13
C GLU A 299 1.14 3.28 11.94
N GLY A 300 -0.03 3.59 11.42
CA GLY A 300 -1.29 3.35 12.14
C GLY A 300 -1.51 1.88 12.47
N VAL A 301 -1.16 0.96 11.56
CA VAL A 301 -1.36 -0.47 11.80
C VAL A 301 -0.33 -1.05 12.78
N GLU A 302 0.92 -0.62 12.76
CA GLU A 302 1.93 -1.05 13.73
C GLU A 302 1.62 -0.52 15.12
N GLN A 303 1.23 0.77 15.23
CA GLN A 303 0.84 1.39 16.49
C GLN A 303 -0.40 0.73 17.12
N SER A 304 -1.43 0.43 16.33
CA SER A 304 -2.67 -0.17 16.84
C SER A 304 -2.54 -1.67 17.12
N SER A 305 -1.86 -2.42 16.26
CA SER A 305 -1.72 -3.88 16.38
C SER A 305 -0.56 -4.32 17.27
N LYS A 306 0.42 -3.44 17.54
CA LYS A 306 1.70 -3.74 18.21
C LYS A 306 2.52 -4.84 17.51
N LYS A 307 2.43 -4.90 16.17
CA LYS A 307 3.15 -5.87 15.35
C LYS A 307 4.23 -5.17 14.53
N ASP A 308 5.38 -5.80 14.40
CA ASP A 308 6.47 -5.39 13.52
C ASP A 308 6.15 -5.81 12.06
N VAL A 309 5.35 -4.99 11.38
CA VAL A 309 4.95 -5.26 9.99
C VAL A 309 6.13 -5.04 9.04
N ALA A 310 6.98 -4.06 9.33
CA ALA A 310 8.19 -3.81 8.54
C ALA A 310 9.13 -5.03 8.58
N GLY A 311 9.39 -5.63 9.74
CA GLY A 311 10.17 -6.86 9.88
C GLY A 311 9.54 -8.03 9.11
N MET A 312 8.22 -8.21 9.18
CA MET A 312 7.51 -9.25 8.42
C MET A 312 7.64 -9.07 6.89
N ILE A 313 7.74 -7.82 6.40
CA ILE A 313 8.00 -7.53 4.98
C ILE A 313 9.41 -8.00 4.60
N ILE A 314 10.41 -7.68 5.40
CA ILE A 314 11.79 -8.10 5.13
C ILE A 314 11.92 -9.63 5.17
N GLU A 315 11.32 -10.29 6.16
CA GLU A 315 11.26 -11.77 6.21
C GLU A 315 10.62 -12.38 4.95
N PHE A 316 9.58 -11.76 4.44
CA PHE A 316 8.97 -12.22 3.19
C PHE A 316 9.93 -12.11 2.01
N ILE A 317 10.67 -10.99 1.90
CA ILE A 317 11.68 -10.77 0.86
C ILE A 317 12.77 -11.84 0.95
N GLU A 318 13.33 -12.07 2.13
CA GLU A 318 14.37 -13.11 2.36
C GLU A 318 13.94 -14.48 1.87
N ARG A 319 12.71 -14.88 2.19
CA ARG A 319 12.18 -16.20 1.80
C ARG A 319 11.86 -16.33 0.31
N THR A 320 11.62 -15.20 -0.36
CA THR A 320 11.09 -15.21 -1.73
C THR A 320 12.17 -14.86 -2.75
N ALA A 321 12.99 -13.84 -2.49
CA ALA A 321 14.03 -13.39 -3.40
C ALA A 321 15.22 -14.37 -3.48
N ALA A 322 15.49 -15.15 -2.42
CA ALA A 322 16.53 -16.18 -2.41
C ALA A 322 16.20 -17.41 -3.31
N LYS A 323 14.97 -17.52 -3.80
CA LYS A 323 14.60 -18.58 -4.74
C LYS A 323 14.95 -18.14 -6.15
N PRO A 324 15.73 -18.92 -6.92
CA PRO A 324 15.98 -18.60 -8.32
C PRO A 324 14.62 -18.43 -9.02
N SER A 325 14.44 -17.32 -9.73
CA SER A 325 13.23 -17.08 -10.51
C SER A 325 13.08 -18.27 -11.47
N LYS A 326 11.96 -18.97 -11.40
CA LYS A 326 11.59 -19.87 -12.51
C LYS A 326 11.37 -18.94 -13.69
N ALA A 327 12.32 -18.95 -14.62
CA ALA A 327 12.13 -18.30 -15.90
C ALA A 327 10.82 -18.81 -16.50
N THR A 328 9.77 -18.00 -16.44
CA THR A 328 8.57 -18.22 -17.24
C THR A 328 8.91 -17.65 -18.59
N ASP A 329 9.46 -18.50 -19.47
CA ASP A 329 9.36 -18.28 -20.90
C ASP A 329 7.87 -18.14 -21.24
N LYS A 330 7.44 -16.93 -21.54
CA LYS A 330 6.20 -16.60 -22.25
C LYS A 330 6.41 -15.36 -23.11
#